data_1baf57906d907b83d6a8419704c16c8f
#
_entry.id   1baf57906d907b83d6a8419704c16c8f
#
_cell.length_a   1.000
_cell.length_b   1.000
_cell.length_c   1.000
_cell.angle_alpha   90.00
_cell.angle_beta   90.00
_cell.angle_gamma   90.00
#
_symmetry.space_group_name_H-M   'P 1'
#
loop_
_entity.id
_entity.type
_entity.pdbx_description
1 polymer ?
#
loop_
_entity_poly.entity_id
_entity_poly.type
_entity_poly.pdbx_seq_one_letter_code
_entity_poly.pdbx_strand_id
1 'polypeptide(L)'
;MNQVNNVVNFNLVANVTKFLYRSLYLILAAALASAAPAHAQERPAPAPAPAPAPAPAPAPAPKNAQPVTPQPDGSHLVPEGVKESTPAPVENGSSDNNAAPVPEGSSLPEPAPRPALVDTSINPNPPFTPGSMQSLEMEHEGKTRRYLLRIPNHYSPEKAAPVLFGFGGWGDSPENYSSYARMQTTEANNEAIIVYPEGFERAWEAAPYAKTRDGEDIRFIKRILDSVDKDYHVDRNRVYAMGMSNGGGFTSVLGCHSQDTFAAVAMVSGAFYNPVEVNCADAPMNTLIMHGVNDKMMTYEGGDRHEAGYLPVRTVLGGYLKRNRCDMTFQSTPEAGGSERLSFNGCQKDVQLVKVPQDHTWFWQPDTPNVVWDFLSSKTRV
;
A
#
# COMPACT_ATOMS: atom_id res chain seq x y z
N MET A 1 -2.53 66.84 -44.79
CA MET A 1 -3.56 67.48 -43.98
C MET A 1 -4.08 66.46 -42.97
N ASN A 2 -3.72 66.71 -41.82
CA ASN A 2 -4.11 66.56 -40.43
C ASN A 2 -3.80 65.21 -39.77
N GLN A 3 -2.64 65.14 -39.17
CA GLN A 3 -2.40 64.48 -37.90
C GLN A 3 -2.70 65.47 -36.76
N VAL A 4 -3.65 65.23 -35.89
CA VAL A 4 -3.76 65.92 -34.59
C VAL A 4 -4.34 64.96 -33.55
N ASN A 5 -3.53 64.67 -32.55
CA ASN A 5 -3.80 64.47 -31.13
C ASN A 5 -4.59 63.22 -30.65
N ASN A 6 -3.84 62.29 -30.06
CA ASN A 6 -4.27 61.50 -28.91
C ASN A 6 -3.13 61.37 -27.88
N VAL A 7 -2.76 62.48 -27.23
CA VAL A 7 -1.87 62.55 -26.07
C VAL A 7 -2.56 63.35 -24.97
N VAL A 8 -3.65 62.88 -24.43
CA VAL A 8 -4.21 63.36 -23.15
C VAL A 8 -5.04 62.21 -22.59
N ASN A 9 -4.55 61.38 -21.66
CA ASN A 9 -5.34 60.78 -20.61
C ASN A 9 -4.57 59.74 -19.72
N PHE A 10 -3.25 59.62 -19.84
CA PHE A 10 -2.52 58.69 -18.95
C PHE A 10 -2.20 59.27 -17.56
N ASN A 11 -2.16 60.58 -17.40
CA ASN A 11 -1.83 61.21 -16.14
C ASN A 11 -3.05 61.43 -15.18
N LEU A 12 -4.29 61.33 -15.68
CA LEU A 12 -5.45 61.50 -14.81
C LEU A 12 -5.81 60.23 -14.05
N VAL A 13 -5.62 59.06 -14.67
CA VAL A 13 -5.93 57.74 -14.08
C VAL A 13 -4.91 57.41 -12.97
N ALA A 14 -3.63 57.76 -13.15
CA ALA A 14 -2.59 57.51 -12.14
C ALA A 14 -2.74 58.36 -10.85
N ASN A 15 -3.35 59.56 -10.93
CA ASN A 15 -3.57 60.39 -9.76
C ASN A 15 -4.82 60.00 -8.97
N VAL A 16 -5.86 59.50 -9.62
CA VAL A 16 -7.07 59.00 -8.93
C VAL A 16 -6.81 57.72 -8.16
N THR A 17 -6.01 56.82 -8.70
CA THR A 17 -5.62 55.57 -8.02
C THR A 17 -4.74 55.81 -6.76
N LYS A 18 -3.82 56.73 -6.81
CA LYS A 18 -2.99 57.14 -5.64
C LYS A 18 -3.83 57.84 -4.54
N PHE A 19 -4.87 58.56 -4.89
CA PHE A 19 -5.75 59.22 -3.91
C PHE A 19 -6.64 58.23 -3.18
N LEU A 20 -7.18 57.26 -3.88
CA LEU A 20 -7.98 56.19 -3.30
C LEU A 20 -7.20 55.25 -2.40
N TYR A 21 -5.94 54.94 -2.72
CA TYR A 21 -5.10 54.12 -1.86
C TYR A 21 -4.69 54.84 -0.56
N ARG A 22 -4.44 56.16 -0.59
CA ARG A 22 -4.13 56.93 0.63
C ARG A 22 -5.35 57.12 1.54
N SER A 23 -6.54 57.26 1.01
CA SER A 23 -7.78 57.35 1.81
C SER A 23 -8.16 56.04 2.48
N LEU A 24 -7.91 54.91 1.81
CA LEU A 24 -8.17 53.56 2.39
C LEU A 24 -7.21 53.22 3.53
N TYR A 25 -5.92 53.66 3.42
CA TYR A 25 -4.93 53.45 4.49
C TYR A 25 -5.18 54.31 5.75
N LEU A 26 -5.72 55.49 5.60
CA LEU A 26 -6.08 56.36 6.72
C LEU A 26 -7.33 55.90 7.47
N ILE A 27 -8.28 55.27 6.78
CA ILE A 27 -9.49 54.73 7.40
C ILE A 27 -9.16 53.41 8.14
N LEU A 28 -8.24 52.58 7.62
CA LEU A 28 -7.82 51.36 8.29
C LEU A 28 -6.94 51.64 9.52
N ALA A 29 -6.11 52.67 9.50
CA ALA A 29 -5.29 53.09 10.64
C ALA A 29 -6.12 53.73 11.77
N ALA A 30 -7.24 54.41 11.48
CA ALA A 30 -8.14 54.97 12.49
C ALA A 30 -8.99 53.92 13.19
N ALA A 31 -9.30 52.81 12.52
CA ALA A 31 -10.05 51.70 13.10
C ALA A 31 -9.25 50.81 14.07
N LEU A 32 -7.91 50.86 13.99
CA LEU A 32 -7.00 50.13 14.89
C LEU A 32 -6.59 50.88 16.15
N ALA A 33 -6.91 52.18 16.26
CA ALA A 33 -6.52 53.04 17.40
C ALA A 33 -7.60 53.17 18.49
N SER A 34 -8.79 52.58 18.33
CA SER A 34 -9.89 52.74 19.31
C SER A 34 -10.29 51.49 20.07
N ALA A 35 -9.53 50.39 19.97
CA ALA A 35 -9.73 49.24 20.83
C ALA A 35 -8.84 49.35 22.08
N ALA A 36 -9.38 49.87 23.18
CA ALA A 36 -8.77 49.74 24.49
C ALA A 36 -8.68 48.24 24.86
N PRO A 37 -7.61 47.77 25.50
CA PRO A 37 -7.52 46.37 25.91
C PRO A 37 -8.57 46.10 26.99
N ALA A 38 -9.56 45.32 26.69
CA ALA A 38 -10.36 44.66 27.69
C ALA A 38 -9.42 43.74 28.49
N HIS A 39 -9.34 43.95 29.81
CA HIS A 39 -8.65 43.04 30.72
C HIS A 39 -9.18 41.60 30.44
N ALA A 40 -8.33 40.80 29.79
CA ALA A 40 -8.54 39.36 29.72
C ALA A 40 -8.33 38.84 31.14
N GLN A 41 -9.40 38.51 31.80
CA GLN A 41 -9.36 37.65 33.00
C GLN A 41 -8.77 36.31 32.53
N GLU A 42 -7.55 36.02 32.92
CA GLU A 42 -6.93 34.71 32.72
C GLU A 42 -7.84 33.65 33.35
N ARG A 43 -8.41 32.81 32.52
CA ARG A 43 -9.00 31.56 33.01
C ARG A 43 -7.87 30.77 33.65
N PRO A 44 -8.05 30.24 34.86
CA PRO A 44 -7.09 29.32 35.43
C PRO A 44 -6.93 28.13 34.48
N ALA A 45 -5.69 27.72 34.25
CA ALA A 45 -5.34 26.59 33.44
C ALA A 45 -6.15 25.35 33.92
N PRO A 46 -6.67 24.52 33.01
CA PRO A 46 -7.34 23.28 33.42
C PRO A 46 -6.35 22.45 34.25
N ALA A 47 -6.82 21.88 35.33
CA ALA A 47 -6.05 20.98 36.18
C ALA A 47 -5.46 19.85 35.30
N PRO A 48 -4.20 19.42 35.55
CA PRO A 48 -3.62 18.32 34.81
C PRO A 48 -4.52 17.09 34.96
N ALA A 49 -4.76 16.39 33.84
CA ALA A 49 -5.50 15.15 33.83
C ALA A 49 -4.89 14.17 34.85
N PRO A 50 -5.69 13.41 35.61
CA PRO A 50 -5.17 12.40 36.52
C PRO A 50 -4.30 11.42 35.72
N ALA A 51 -3.17 11.04 36.31
CA ALA A 51 -2.27 10.05 35.73
C ALA A 51 -3.05 8.77 35.43
N PRO A 52 -2.81 8.11 34.30
CA PRO A 52 -3.47 6.85 33.98
C PRO A 52 -3.18 5.84 35.11
N ALA A 53 -4.21 5.10 35.50
CA ALA A 53 -4.07 4.04 36.49
C ALA A 53 -3.00 3.05 36.04
N PRO A 54 -2.16 2.51 36.94
CA PRO A 54 -1.17 1.52 36.59
C PRO A 54 -1.86 0.32 35.93
N ALA A 55 -1.27 -0.18 34.84
CA ALA A 55 -1.76 -1.35 34.14
C ALA A 55 -1.87 -2.53 35.13
N PRO A 56 -2.93 -3.35 35.04
CA PRO A 56 -3.04 -4.55 35.88
C PRO A 56 -1.84 -5.45 35.65
N ALA A 57 -1.32 -6.04 36.73
CA ALA A 57 -0.21 -6.99 36.68
C ALA A 57 -0.54 -8.14 35.73
N PRO A 58 0.44 -8.61 34.92
CA PRO A 58 0.23 -9.71 33.99
C PRO A 58 -0.24 -10.96 34.75
N ALA A 59 -1.23 -11.64 34.20
CA ALA A 59 -1.71 -12.91 34.73
C ALA A 59 -0.56 -13.93 34.79
N PRO A 60 -0.49 -14.81 35.80
CA PRO A 60 0.55 -15.81 35.91
C PRO A 60 0.49 -16.76 34.69
N ALA A 61 1.65 -16.98 34.08
CA ALA A 61 1.80 -17.90 32.95
C ALA A 61 1.28 -19.31 33.30
N PRO A 62 0.66 -20.03 32.33
CA PRO A 62 0.22 -21.40 32.54
C PRO A 62 1.43 -22.30 32.86
N LYS A 63 1.30 -23.08 33.93
CA LYS A 63 2.39 -23.90 34.52
C LYS A 63 2.86 -25.12 33.71
N ASN A 64 2.53 -25.24 32.40
CA ASN A 64 2.87 -26.39 31.56
C ASN A 64 3.44 -26.04 30.18
N ALA A 65 4.08 -24.89 30.00
CA ALA A 65 4.88 -24.68 28.78
C ALA A 65 6.28 -25.28 29.01
N GLN A 66 6.56 -26.41 28.39
CA GLN A 66 7.93 -26.91 28.30
C GLN A 66 8.76 -25.92 27.46
N PRO A 67 9.98 -25.59 27.85
CA PRO A 67 10.84 -24.73 27.04
C PRO A 67 11.17 -25.45 25.73
N VAL A 68 10.72 -24.89 24.60
CA VAL A 68 11.17 -25.34 23.29
C VAL A 68 12.57 -24.78 23.13
N THR A 69 13.58 -25.66 23.15
CA THR A 69 14.95 -25.29 22.78
C THR A 69 14.97 -24.91 21.29
N PRO A 70 15.47 -23.73 20.92
CA PRO A 70 15.56 -23.36 19.52
C PRO A 70 16.51 -24.32 18.79
N GLN A 71 16.02 -24.98 17.73
CA GLN A 71 16.89 -25.65 16.80
C GLN A 71 17.60 -24.61 15.93
N PRO A 72 18.92 -24.77 15.70
CA PRO A 72 19.70 -23.74 15.01
C PRO A 72 19.46 -23.62 13.49
N ASP A 73 18.67 -24.51 12.90
CA ASP A 73 18.48 -24.58 11.44
C ASP A 73 17.33 -23.68 10.88
N GLY A 74 16.56 -23.03 11.75
CA GLY A 74 15.47 -22.14 11.32
C GLY A 74 14.31 -22.82 10.57
N SER A 75 14.28 -24.17 10.52
CA SER A 75 13.26 -24.95 9.78
C SER A 75 11.83 -24.71 10.25
N HIS A 76 11.64 -24.26 11.50
CA HIS A 76 10.35 -23.92 12.09
C HIS A 76 9.72 -22.63 11.54
N LEU A 77 10.49 -21.81 10.79
CA LEU A 77 10.03 -20.51 10.24
C LEU A 77 9.25 -20.64 8.93
N VAL A 78 9.18 -21.84 8.35
CA VAL A 78 8.39 -22.17 7.15
C VAL A 78 7.39 -23.28 7.46
N PRO A 79 6.34 -23.48 6.64
CA PRO A 79 5.40 -24.58 6.81
C PRO A 79 6.10 -25.96 6.80
N GLU A 80 5.57 -26.93 7.55
CA GLU A 80 6.09 -28.29 7.53
C GLU A 80 6.08 -28.89 6.11
N GLY A 81 7.13 -29.62 5.76
CA GLY A 81 7.30 -30.25 4.45
C GLY A 81 7.97 -29.40 3.39
N VAL A 82 8.19 -28.09 3.64
CA VAL A 82 8.94 -27.23 2.72
C VAL A 82 10.45 -27.43 2.90
N LYS A 83 11.17 -27.65 1.80
CA LYS A 83 12.61 -27.89 1.79
C LYS A 83 13.35 -26.89 0.91
N GLU A 84 14.54 -26.51 1.35
CA GLU A 84 15.46 -25.74 0.51
C GLU A 84 15.96 -26.60 -0.65
N SER A 85 15.93 -26.05 -1.89
CA SER A 85 16.44 -26.69 -3.08
C SER A 85 17.89 -26.26 -3.33
N THR A 86 18.79 -27.22 -3.56
CA THR A 86 20.16 -26.89 -3.97
C THR A 86 20.13 -26.34 -5.40
N PRO A 87 20.83 -25.26 -5.72
CA PRO A 87 20.95 -24.80 -7.10
C PRO A 87 21.59 -25.89 -7.96
N ALA A 88 20.98 -26.22 -9.11
CA ALA A 88 21.60 -27.13 -10.06
C ALA A 88 22.91 -26.50 -10.56
N PRO A 89 23.99 -27.30 -10.77
CA PRO A 89 25.21 -26.80 -11.39
C PRO A 89 24.88 -26.25 -12.78
N VAL A 90 25.41 -25.07 -13.11
CA VAL A 90 25.29 -24.49 -14.45
C VAL A 90 26.20 -25.32 -15.34
N GLU A 91 25.65 -26.27 -16.10
CA GLU A 91 26.36 -26.95 -17.17
C GLU A 91 26.48 -25.99 -18.34
N ASN A 92 27.72 -25.64 -18.70
CA ASN A 92 28.05 -25.01 -19.97
C ASN A 92 27.85 -26.07 -21.09
N GLY A 93 26.64 -26.16 -21.62
CA GLY A 93 26.28 -27.02 -22.73
C GLY A 93 26.72 -26.40 -24.06
N SER A 94 27.73 -27.02 -24.67
CA SER A 94 28.09 -26.86 -26.05
C SER A 94 26.93 -27.26 -26.97
N SER A 95 26.63 -26.41 -27.95
CA SER A 95 25.65 -26.63 -29.00
C SER A 95 26.02 -27.82 -29.89
N ASP A 96 25.15 -28.84 -29.91
CA ASP A 96 25.10 -29.78 -31.05
C ASP A 96 23.70 -29.77 -31.67
N ASN A 97 23.68 -29.29 -32.91
CA ASN A 97 22.56 -29.32 -33.84
C ASN A 97 22.31 -30.76 -34.30
N ASN A 98 21.17 -31.36 -33.93
CA ASN A 98 20.55 -32.42 -34.71
C ASN A 98 19.03 -32.40 -34.49
N ALA A 99 18.32 -31.68 -35.35
CA ALA A 99 16.89 -31.70 -35.43
C ALA A 99 16.44 -32.74 -36.45
N ALA A 100 15.66 -33.72 -36.01
CA ALA A 100 14.90 -34.60 -36.92
C ALA A 100 13.62 -33.90 -37.40
N PRO A 101 13.13 -34.12 -38.63
CA PRO A 101 12.02 -33.40 -39.19
C PRO A 101 10.67 -33.87 -38.61
N VAL A 102 9.86 -32.89 -38.23
CA VAL A 102 8.47 -33.06 -37.82
C VAL A 102 7.58 -33.00 -39.07
N PRO A 103 6.58 -33.92 -39.29
CA PRO A 103 5.71 -33.91 -40.46
C PRO A 103 4.75 -32.69 -40.42
N GLU A 104 4.67 -31.98 -41.56
CA GLU A 104 3.64 -30.99 -41.87
C GLU A 104 2.26 -31.61 -41.94
N GLY A 105 1.31 -30.98 -41.30
CA GLY A 105 -0.09 -31.35 -41.52
C GLY A 105 -1.07 -30.71 -40.52
N SER A 106 -1.84 -29.78 -41.00
CA SER A 106 -3.08 -29.22 -40.47
C SER A 106 -2.97 -27.89 -39.77
N SER A 107 -2.95 -26.82 -40.53
CA SER A 107 -3.24 -25.46 -40.07
C SER A 107 -4.73 -25.30 -39.78
N LEU A 108 -5.08 -25.14 -38.50
CA LEU A 108 -6.36 -24.55 -38.12
C LEU A 108 -6.40 -23.08 -38.53
N PRO A 109 -7.49 -22.53 -39.02
CA PRO A 109 -7.59 -21.15 -39.40
C PRO A 109 -7.36 -20.26 -38.17
N GLU A 110 -6.45 -19.30 -38.32
CA GLU A 110 -6.17 -18.26 -37.33
C GLU A 110 -7.47 -17.50 -36.99
N PRO A 111 -7.85 -17.36 -35.69
CA PRO A 111 -9.02 -16.58 -35.35
C PRO A 111 -8.79 -15.12 -35.80
N ALA A 112 -9.75 -14.56 -36.51
CA ALA A 112 -9.74 -13.19 -36.96
C ALA A 112 -9.38 -12.25 -35.81
N PRO A 113 -8.51 -11.23 -36.02
CA PRO A 113 -8.15 -10.29 -34.97
C PRO A 113 -9.43 -9.63 -34.44
N ARG A 114 -9.69 -9.77 -33.14
CA ARG A 114 -10.75 -9.00 -32.49
C ARG A 114 -10.46 -7.52 -32.75
N PRO A 115 -11.47 -6.74 -33.18
CA PRO A 115 -11.29 -5.31 -33.27
C PRO A 115 -10.83 -4.82 -31.89
N ALA A 116 -9.72 -4.08 -31.86
CA ALA A 116 -9.30 -3.39 -30.65
C ALA A 116 -10.48 -2.55 -30.18
N LEU A 117 -11.00 -2.85 -29.00
CA LEU A 117 -11.95 -1.97 -28.33
C LEU A 117 -11.18 -0.66 -28.14
N VAL A 118 -11.51 0.35 -28.93
CA VAL A 118 -11.04 1.71 -28.68
C VAL A 118 -11.72 2.09 -27.36
N ASP A 119 -10.91 2.12 -26.30
CA ASP A 119 -11.36 2.59 -24.99
C ASP A 119 -11.67 4.09 -25.12
N THR A 120 -12.94 4.42 -25.25
CA THR A 120 -13.43 5.80 -25.38
C THR A 120 -13.53 6.49 -24.03
N SER A 121 -13.07 5.87 -22.94
CA SER A 121 -13.18 6.34 -21.56
C SER A 121 -11.99 7.16 -21.06
N ILE A 122 -10.95 7.39 -21.89
CA ILE A 122 -9.78 8.17 -21.48
C ILE A 122 -10.20 9.62 -21.26
N ASN A 123 -10.12 10.09 -20.00
CA ASN A 123 -10.31 11.50 -19.68
C ASN A 123 -9.11 12.32 -20.16
N PRO A 124 -9.24 13.17 -21.21
CA PRO A 124 -8.12 13.94 -21.72
C PRO A 124 -7.66 15.06 -20.77
N ASN A 125 -8.49 15.38 -19.75
CA ASN A 125 -8.21 16.40 -18.76
C ASN A 125 -8.41 15.84 -17.34
N PRO A 126 -7.46 15.05 -16.83
CA PRO A 126 -7.56 14.53 -15.49
C PRO A 126 -7.58 15.67 -14.45
N PRO A 127 -8.28 15.50 -13.31
CA PRO A 127 -8.51 16.60 -12.35
C PRO A 127 -7.23 17.09 -11.67
N PHE A 128 -6.17 16.24 -11.61
CA PHE A 128 -4.91 16.60 -10.95
C PHE A 128 -3.71 16.34 -11.85
N THR A 129 -2.70 17.19 -11.72
CA THR A 129 -1.49 17.17 -12.55
C THR A 129 -0.50 16.11 -12.08
N PRO A 130 0.39 15.62 -12.97
CA PRO A 130 1.51 14.74 -12.61
C PRO A 130 2.33 15.30 -11.44
N GLY A 131 2.75 14.41 -10.54
CA GLY A 131 3.52 14.76 -9.35
C GLY A 131 2.70 15.34 -8.18
N SER A 132 1.39 15.60 -8.35
CA SER A 132 0.54 16.10 -7.27
C SER A 132 0.11 15.01 -6.29
N MET A 133 -0.18 15.43 -5.06
CA MET A 133 -0.84 14.61 -4.04
C MET A 133 -2.03 15.37 -3.47
N GLN A 134 -3.18 14.74 -3.41
CA GLN A 134 -4.45 15.34 -2.97
C GLN A 134 -5.11 14.48 -1.89
N SER A 135 -5.75 15.14 -0.93
CA SER A 135 -6.65 14.49 0.03
C SER A 135 -8.07 14.55 -0.50
N LEU A 136 -8.69 13.39 -0.64
CA LEU A 136 -10.04 13.24 -1.19
C LEU A 136 -10.93 12.51 -0.21
N GLU A 137 -12.23 12.79 -0.29
CA GLU A 137 -13.26 12.13 0.51
C GLU A 137 -14.35 11.55 -0.40
N MET A 138 -14.97 10.47 0.04
CA MET A 138 -16.16 9.90 -0.60
C MET A 138 -17.09 9.29 0.42
N GLU A 139 -18.38 9.35 0.12
CA GLU A 139 -19.38 8.61 0.89
C GLU A 139 -19.35 7.13 0.50
N HIS A 140 -19.22 6.26 1.49
CA HIS A 140 -19.24 4.81 1.32
C HIS A 140 -20.03 4.14 2.46
N GLU A 141 -21.12 3.46 2.11
CA GLU A 141 -21.98 2.72 3.06
C GLU A 141 -22.38 3.55 4.30
N GLY A 142 -22.76 4.83 4.07
CA GLY A 142 -23.20 5.75 5.13
C GLY A 142 -22.08 6.33 5.98
N LYS A 143 -20.83 6.20 5.55
CA LYS A 143 -19.65 6.76 6.20
C LYS A 143 -18.88 7.65 5.24
N THR A 144 -18.43 8.81 5.68
CA THR A 144 -17.43 9.60 4.94
C THR A 144 -16.07 8.93 5.10
N ARG A 145 -15.46 8.51 4.01
CA ARG A 145 -14.15 7.84 3.95
C ARG A 145 -13.16 8.73 3.22
N ARG A 146 -11.91 8.76 3.70
CA ARG A 146 -10.85 9.61 3.16
C ARG A 146 -9.71 8.78 2.57
N TYR A 147 -9.02 9.36 1.57
CA TYR A 147 -7.79 8.80 1.02
C TYR A 147 -6.89 9.89 0.44
N LEU A 148 -5.58 9.64 0.42
CA LEU A 148 -4.65 10.43 -0.37
C LEU A 148 -4.51 9.78 -1.74
N LEU A 149 -4.50 10.62 -2.78
CA LEU A 149 -4.24 10.23 -4.17
C LEU A 149 -2.99 10.95 -4.66
N ARG A 150 -1.96 10.19 -5.05
CA ARG A 150 -0.77 10.72 -5.69
C ARG A 150 -0.72 10.32 -7.14
N ILE A 151 -0.58 11.31 -8.01
CA ILE A 151 -0.41 11.10 -9.45
C ILE A 151 1.09 10.96 -9.74
N PRO A 152 1.53 9.93 -10.49
CA PRO A 152 2.95 9.72 -10.77
C PRO A 152 3.54 10.88 -11.60
N ASN A 153 4.84 11.11 -11.45
CA ASN A 153 5.52 12.20 -12.13
C ASN A 153 5.44 12.09 -13.67
N HIS A 154 5.45 10.85 -14.20
CA HIS A 154 5.42 10.57 -15.63
C HIS A 154 4.03 10.11 -16.12
N TYR A 155 2.95 10.52 -15.41
CA TYR A 155 1.61 10.21 -15.87
C TYR A 155 1.32 10.82 -17.24
N SER A 156 0.78 9.99 -18.13
CA SER A 156 0.22 10.43 -19.41
C SER A 156 -1.13 9.72 -19.62
N PRO A 157 -2.20 10.41 -20.05
CA PRO A 157 -3.47 9.77 -20.36
C PRO A 157 -3.38 8.78 -21.53
N GLU A 158 -2.32 8.83 -22.32
CA GLU A 158 -2.07 7.93 -23.46
C GLU A 158 -1.52 6.55 -23.03
N LYS A 159 -0.97 6.47 -21.80
CA LYS A 159 -0.38 5.24 -21.25
C LYS A 159 -1.07 4.82 -19.96
N ALA A 160 -1.66 3.63 -19.97
CA ALA A 160 -2.28 3.07 -18.78
C ALA A 160 -1.27 2.92 -17.62
N ALA A 161 -1.59 3.53 -16.49
CA ALA A 161 -0.75 3.53 -15.30
C ALA A 161 -1.16 2.41 -14.32
N PRO A 162 -0.20 1.72 -13.68
CA PRO A 162 -0.50 0.84 -12.57
C PRO A 162 -1.05 1.64 -11.37
N VAL A 163 -1.78 0.95 -10.49
CA VAL A 163 -2.29 1.53 -9.24
C VAL A 163 -1.72 0.77 -8.05
N LEU A 164 -1.17 1.49 -7.09
CA LEU A 164 -0.65 0.95 -5.84
C LEU A 164 -1.49 1.45 -4.66
N PHE A 165 -2.16 0.54 -3.97
CA PHE A 165 -2.83 0.83 -2.70
C PHE A 165 -1.90 0.56 -1.53
N GLY A 166 -1.80 1.52 -0.59
CA GLY A 166 -0.98 1.41 0.61
C GLY A 166 -1.81 1.56 1.88
N PHE A 167 -1.71 0.58 2.80
CA PHE A 167 -2.50 0.48 4.02
C PHE A 167 -1.63 0.61 5.27
N GLY A 168 -1.86 1.67 6.05
CA GLY A 168 -1.15 1.92 7.31
C GLY A 168 -1.56 0.96 8.43
N GLY A 169 -0.78 0.97 9.51
CA GLY A 169 -1.09 0.23 10.73
C GLY A 169 -2.28 0.82 11.49
N TRP A 170 -2.63 0.18 12.61
CA TRP A 170 -3.67 0.69 13.48
C TRP A 170 -3.30 2.07 14.06
N GLY A 171 -4.20 3.03 13.91
CA GLY A 171 -4.01 4.40 14.35
C GLY A 171 -3.30 5.32 13.34
N ASP A 172 -2.78 4.77 12.21
CA ASP A 172 -2.15 5.58 11.17
C ASP A 172 -3.17 6.42 10.41
N SER A 173 -2.78 7.66 10.11
CA SER A 173 -3.40 8.42 9.03
C SER A 173 -2.71 8.11 7.69
N PRO A 174 -3.36 8.39 6.56
CA PRO A 174 -2.73 8.25 5.24
C PRO A 174 -1.41 9.03 5.12
N GLU A 175 -1.34 10.23 5.69
CA GLU A 175 -0.14 11.08 5.69
C GLU A 175 1.00 10.42 6.49
N ASN A 176 0.67 9.89 7.69
CA ASN A 176 1.66 9.21 8.51
C ASN A 176 2.23 7.99 7.79
N TYR A 177 1.34 7.13 7.26
CA TYR A 177 1.77 5.94 6.53
C TYR A 177 2.58 6.30 5.28
N SER A 178 2.11 7.22 4.44
CA SER A 178 2.83 7.63 3.22
C SER A 178 4.22 8.17 3.53
N SER A 179 4.38 8.86 4.68
CA SER A 179 5.65 9.43 5.14
C SER A 179 6.69 8.35 5.43
N TYR A 180 6.34 7.30 6.18
CA TYR A 180 7.31 6.25 6.51
C TYR A 180 7.38 5.12 5.49
N ALA A 181 6.31 4.85 4.73
CA ALA A 181 6.33 3.88 3.64
C ALA A 181 7.25 4.30 2.48
N ARG A 182 7.45 5.61 2.29
CA ARG A 182 8.42 6.23 1.39
C ARG A 182 8.37 5.74 -0.08
N MET A 183 7.19 5.37 -0.58
CA MET A 183 7.06 4.93 -1.98
C MET A 183 7.45 6.02 -2.99
N GLN A 184 7.45 7.28 -2.57
CA GLN A 184 7.95 8.41 -3.37
C GLN A 184 9.47 8.38 -3.61
N THR A 185 10.22 7.52 -2.94
CA THR A 185 11.66 7.31 -3.18
C THR A 185 11.96 6.15 -4.13
N THR A 186 10.93 5.48 -4.64
CA THR A 186 11.02 4.37 -5.59
C THR A 186 10.51 4.78 -6.97
N GLU A 187 10.66 3.91 -7.97
CA GLU A 187 10.08 4.13 -9.31
C GLU A 187 8.54 4.17 -9.31
N ALA A 188 7.87 3.70 -8.25
CA ALA A 188 6.43 3.90 -8.10
C ALA A 188 6.02 5.38 -8.19
N ASN A 189 6.88 6.28 -7.72
CA ASN A 189 6.67 7.72 -7.79
C ASN A 189 6.58 8.28 -9.23
N ASN A 190 7.22 7.61 -10.16
CA ASN A 190 7.27 8.00 -11.57
C ASN A 190 6.19 7.29 -12.41
N GLU A 191 5.78 6.08 -12.02
CA GLU A 191 5.00 5.19 -12.87
C GLU A 191 3.59 4.91 -12.36
N ALA A 192 3.39 4.81 -11.02
CA ALA A 192 2.14 4.34 -10.44
C ALA A 192 1.29 5.46 -9.83
N ILE A 193 -0.01 5.40 -10.05
CA ILE A 193 -0.96 6.12 -9.23
C ILE A 193 -0.95 5.47 -7.85
N ILE A 194 -0.57 6.24 -6.80
CA ILE A 194 -0.50 5.71 -5.44
C ILE A 194 -1.68 6.22 -4.62
N VAL A 195 -2.39 5.29 -4.01
CA VAL A 195 -3.55 5.56 -3.16
C VAL A 195 -3.23 5.13 -1.74
N TYR A 196 -3.39 6.06 -0.79
CA TYR A 196 -3.29 5.75 0.64
C TYR A 196 -4.67 5.99 1.29
N PRO A 197 -5.53 4.96 1.37
CA PRO A 197 -6.82 5.11 2.03
C PRO A 197 -6.68 5.17 3.55
N GLU A 198 -7.67 5.75 4.23
CA GLU A 198 -7.79 5.71 5.68
C GLU A 198 -8.74 4.59 6.11
N GLY A 199 -8.28 3.72 6.99
CA GLY A 199 -9.15 2.77 7.68
C GLY A 199 -10.21 3.50 8.48
N PHE A 200 -11.44 2.97 8.55
CA PHE A 200 -12.49 3.61 9.34
C PHE A 200 -12.09 3.61 10.83
N GLU A 201 -12.14 4.79 11.48
CA GLU A 201 -11.57 5.01 12.81
C GLU A 201 -10.10 4.54 12.91
N ARG A 202 -9.35 4.68 11.81
CA ARG A 202 -7.93 4.31 11.67
C ARG A 202 -7.64 2.84 11.93
N ALA A 203 -8.56 1.95 11.55
CA ALA A 203 -8.41 0.51 11.60
C ALA A 203 -9.00 -0.15 10.36
N TRP A 204 -8.42 -1.27 9.94
CA TRP A 204 -8.86 -2.10 8.82
C TRP A 204 -9.58 -3.34 9.32
N GLU A 205 -10.59 -3.80 8.58
CA GLU A 205 -11.36 -5.02 8.87
C GLU A 205 -10.45 -6.26 9.07
N ALA A 206 -10.98 -7.29 9.67
CA ALA A 206 -10.35 -8.49 10.21
C ALA A 206 -9.63 -8.32 11.55
N ALA A 207 -9.23 -7.13 11.97
CA ALA A 207 -8.71 -6.90 13.31
C ALA A 207 -9.85 -6.78 14.34
N PRO A 208 -9.67 -7.26 15.59
CA PRO A 208 -10.73 -7.28 16.60
C PRO A 208 -11.23 -5.87 17.00
N TYR A 209 -10.39 -4.86 16.86
CA TYR A 209 -10.70 -3.46 17.17
C TYR A 209 -11.31 -2.69 15.97
N ALA A 210 -11.36 -3.27 14.77
CA ALA A 210 -11.94 -2.62 13.59
C ALA A 210 -13.46 -2.45 13.75
N LYS A 211 -13.98 -1.39 13.14
CA LYS A 211 -15.42 -1.07 13.11
C LYS A 211 -16.07 -1.46 11.77
N THR A 212 -15.27 -1.80 10.79
CA THR A 212 -15.70 -2.31 9.49
C THR A 212 -15.67 -3.83 9.50
N ARG A 213 -16.60 -4.46 8.76
CA ARG A 213 -16.79 -5.92 8.72
C ARG A 213 -17.37 -6.36 7.38
N ASP A 214 -17.36 -7.68 7.15
CA ASP A 214 -18.08 -8.33 6.04
C ASP A 214 -17.70 -7.78 4.66
N GLY A 215 -16.41 -7.43 4.48
CA GLY A 215 -15.86 -6.92 3.22
C GLY A 215 -16.17 -5.44 2.95
N GLU A 216 -16.59 -4.67 3.95
CA GLU A 216 -16.86 -3.25 3.80
C GLU A 216 -15.61 -2.49 3.30
N ASP A 217 -14.44 -2.76 3.89
CA ASP A 217 -13.20 -2.13 3.43
C ASP A 217 -12.80 -2.62 2.04
N ILE A 218 -13.01 -3.90 1.71
CA ILE A 218 -12.79 -4.42 0.34
C ILE A 218 -13.62 -3.64 -0.68
N ARG A 219 -14.93 -3.43 -0.40
CA ARG A 219 -15.82 -2.67 -1.28
C ARG A 219 -15.41 -1.20 -1.37
N PHE A 220 -14.93 -0.61 -0.27
CA PHE A 220 -14.40 0.74 -0.27
C PHE A 220 -13.20 0.87 -1.21
N ILE A 221 -12.23 -0.04 -1.13
CA ILE A 221 -11.03 -0.02 -2.00
C ILE A 221 -11.41 -0.20 -3.47
N LYS A 222 -12.32 -1.13 -3.79
CA LYS A 222 -12.82 -1.31 -5.17
C LYS A 222 -13.53 -0.03 -5.67
N ARG A 223 -14.30 0.66 -4.83
CA ARG A 223 -14.95 1.94 -5.18
C ARG A 223 -13.94 3.06 -5.43
N ILE A 224 -12.86 3.15 -4.66
CA ILE A 224 -11.77 4.10 -4.95
C ILE A 224 -11.16 3.78 -6.31
N LEU A 225 -10.84 2.51 -6.58
CA LEU A 225 -10.26 2.09 -7.85
C LEU A 225 -11.16 2.49 -9.02
N ASP A 226 -12.48 2.28 -8.91
CA ASP A 226 -13.45 2.68 -9.94
C ASP A 226 -13.54 4.20 -10.11
N SER A 227 -13.38 4.96 -9.03
CA SER A 227 -13.32 6.42 -9.10
C SER A 227 -12.05 6.91 -9.79
N VAL A 228 -10.91 6.33 -9.46
CA VAL A 228 -9.62 6.66 -10.08
C VAL A 228 -9.63 6.32 -11.57
N ASP A 229 -10.20 5.18 -11.95
CA ASP A 229 -10.29 4.72 -13.34
C ASP A 229 -11.20 5.59 -14.24
N LYS A 230 -12.14 6.33 -13.65
CA LYS A 230 -12.93 7.33 -14.39
C LYS A 230 -12.15 8.58 -14.76
N ASP A 231 -11.19 8.95 -13.92
CA ASP A 231 -10.45 10.20 -14.04
C ASP A 231 -9.09 10.01 -14.70
N TYR A 232 -8.53 8.79 -14.63
CA TYR A 232 -7.19 8.46 -15.09
C TYR A 232 -7.19 7.16 -15.89
N HIS A 233 -6.29 7.05 -16.87
CA HIS A 233 -6.10 5.82 -17.63
C HIS A 233 -5.35 4.78 -16.77
N VAL A 234 -6.09 3.82 -16.19
CA VAL A 234 -5.60 2.79 -15.28
C VAL A 234 -5.36 1.47 -16.02
N ASP A 235 -4.24 0.81 -15.72
CA ASP A 235 -4.03 -0.59 -16.09
C ASP A 235 -4.61 -1.52 -15.02
N ARG A 236 -5.83 -2.00 -15.25
CA ARG A 236 -6.54 -2.93 -14.35
C ARG A 236 -5.82 -4.28 -14.15
N ASN A 237 -4.82 -4.60 -14.96
CA ASN A 237 -3.99 -5.79 -14.77
C ASN A 237 -2.76 -5.54 -13.89
N ARG A 238 -2.49 -4.28 -13.54
CA ARG A 238 -1.39 -3.87 -12.68
C ARG A 238 -1.90 -3.06 -11.48
N VAL A 239 -2.83 -3.66 -10.72
CA VAL A 239 -3.33 -3.12 -9.46
C VAL A 239 -2.68 -3.88 -8.31
N TYR A 240 -2.06 -3.18 -7.38
CA TYR A 240 -1.24 -3.74 -6.31
C TYR A 240 -1.72 -3.28 -4.94
N ALA A 241 -1.46 -4.10 -3.93
CA ALA A 241 -1.73 -3.78 -2.53
C ALA A 241 -0.49 -4.00 -1.67
N MET A 242 -0.20 -3.06 -0.77
CA MET A 242 0.82 -3.21 0.25
C MET A 242 0.29 -2.69 1.59
N GLY A 243 0.82 -3.22 2.70
CA GLY A 243 0.43 -2.71 4.01
C GLY A 243 1.35 -3.14 5.13
N MET A 244 1.29 -2.39 6.23
CA MET A 244 2.06 -2.67 7.44
C MET A 244 1.14 -2.96 8.62
N SER A 245 1.52 -3.90 9.50
CA SER A 245 0.81 -4.19 10.74
C SER A 245 -0.66 -4.54 10.49
N ASN A 246 -1.63 -3.80 11.03
CA ASN A 246 -3.06 -3.97 10.73
C ASN A 246 -3.33 -3.85 9.22
N GLY A 247 -2.71 -2.87 8.53
CA GLY A 247 -2.80 -2.76 7.08
C GLY A 247 -2.18 -3.94 6.34
N GLY A 248 -1.11 -4.56 6.88
CA GLY A 248 -0.55 -5.82 6.38
C GLY A 248 -1.52 -7.00 6.52
N GLY A 249 -2.24 -7.07 7.64
CA GLY A 249 -3.34 -8.03 7.84
C GLY A 249 -4.46 -7.82 6.83
N PHE A 250 -4.89 -6.56 6.62
CA PHE A 250 -5.90 -6.24 5.61
C PHE A 250 -5.41 -6.54 4.18
N THR A 251 -4.13 -6.32 3.89
CA THR A 251 -3.53 -6.72 2.61
C THR A 251 -3.64 -8.23 2.39
N SER A 252 -3.51 -9.07 3.46
CA SER A 252 -3.79 -10.51 3.38
C SER A 252 -5.26 -10.79 3.07
N VAL A 253 -6.20 -10.04 3.66
CA VAL A 253 -7.64 -10.15 3.33
C VAL A 253 -7.89 -9.87 1.85
N LEU A 254 -7.25 -8.83 1.28
CA LEU A 254 -7.34 -8.54 -0.15
C LEU A 254 -6.76 -9.68 -1.00
N GLY A 255 -5.61 -10.23 -0.62
CA GLY A 255 -5.01 -11.39 -1.27
C GLY A 255 -5.86 -12.67 -1.18
N CYS A 256 -6.70 -12.78 -0.14
CA CYS A 256 -7.62 -13.89 0.10
C CYS A 256 -8.93 -13.77 -0.70
N HIS A 257 -9.45 -12.55 -0.92
CA HIS A 257 -10.81 -12.33 -1.41
C HIS A 257 -10.93 -11.46 -2.67
N SER A 258 -9.80 -10.96 -3.22
CA SER A 258 -9.84 -9.99 -4.32
C SER A 258 -8.81 -10.27 -5.42
N GLN A 259 -8.57 -11.56 -5.74
CA GLN A 259 -7.67 -11.98 -6.83
C GLN A 259 -8.17 -11.54 -8.21
N ASP A 260 -9.46 -11.22 -8.30
CA ASP A 260 -10.10 -10.61 -9.47
C ASP A 260 -9.68 -9.15 -9.70
N THR A 261 -9.12 -8.51 -8.68
CA THR A 261 -8.77 -7.08 -8.67
C THR A 261 -7.26 -6.87 -8.63
N PHE A 262 -6.57 -7.58 -7.74
CA PHE A 262 -5.14 -7.35 -7.49
C PHE A 262 -4.25 -8.32 -8.26
N ALA A 263 -3.17 -7.79 -8.85
CA ALA A 263 -2.12 -8.57 -9.49
C ALA A 263 -1.13 -9.15 -8.49
N ALA A 264 -0.85 -8.41 -7.42
CA ALA A 264 0.08 -8.81 -6.35
C ALA A 264 -0.21 -8.10 -5.04
N VAL A 265 0.20 -8.73 -3.93
CA VAL A 265 0.09 -8.20 -2.57
C VAL A 265 1.42 -8.29 -1.83
N ALA A 266 1.74 -7.28 -1.00
CA ALA A 266 2.93 -7.24 -0.16
C ALA A 266 2.58 -6.88 1.29
N MET A 267 2.85 -7.77 2.22
CA MET A 267 2.55 -7.62 3.65
C MET A 267 3.82 -7.42 4.44
N VAL A 268 3.91 -6.33 5.21
CA VAL A 268 5.07 -6.00 6.05
C VAL A 268 4.66 -6.02 7.51
N SER A 269 5.32 -6.82 8.34
CA SER A 269 5.00 -7.00 9.77
C SER A 269 3.49 -7.18 10.00
N GLY A 270 2.81 -8.01 9.20
CA GLY A 270 1.36 -8.12 9.14
C GLY A 270 0.73 -8.58 10.45
N ALA A 271 -0.36 -7.94 10.86
CA ALA A 271 -1.18 -8.36 11.99
C ALA A 271 -2.24 -9.36 11.50
N PHE A 272 -1.91 -10.63 11.48
CA PHE A 272 -2.72 -11.70 10.89
C PHE A 272 -3.75 -12.25 11.86
N TYR A 273 -4.69 -11.40 12.32
CA TYR A 273 -5.78 -11.85 13.17
C TYR A 273 -6.69 -12.86 12.46
N ASN A 274 -7.22 -13.83 13.20
CA ASN A 274 -8.30 -14.66 12.69
C ASN A 274 -9.54 -13.77 12.41
N PRO A 275 -10.20 -13.90 11.24
CA PRO A 275 -10.12 -14.97 10.23
C PRO A 275 -9.43 -14.56 8.91
N VAL A 276 -8.24 -13.92 8.89
CA VAL A 276 -7.59 -13.45 7.63
C VAL A 276 -7.45 -14.53 6.56
N GLU A 277 -7.34 -15.81 6.94
CA GLU A 277 -7.20 -16.95 6.01
C GLU A 277 -8.47 -17.80 5.91
N VAL A 278 -9.64 -17.25 6.30
CA VAL A 278 -10.91 -17.98 6.28
C VAL A 278 -11.69 -17.70 5.00
N ASN A 279 -12.20 -18.76 4.38
CA ASN A 279 -13.02 -18.71 3.15
C ASN A 279 -12.32 -18.00 1.98
N CYS A 280 -10.99 -18.08 1.90
CA CYS A 280 -10.24 -17.56 0.76
C CYS A 280 -10.69 -18.22 -0.55
N ALA A 281 -10.77 -17.45 -1.61
CA ALA A 281 -10.96 -18.01 -2.95
C ALA A 281 -9.77 -18.94 -3.29
N ASP A 282 -10.07 -20.08 -3.92
CA ASP A 282 -9.04 -21.03 -4.37
C ASP A 282 -8.41 -20.54 -5.69
N ALA A 283 -7.76 -19.38 -5.62
CA ALA A 283 -7.12 -18.73 -6.76
C ALA A 283 -5.71 -18.28 -6.38
N PRO A 284 -4.74 -18.38 -7.31
CA PRO A 284 -3.37 -17.99 -7.05
C PRO A 284 -3.21 -16.46 -6.95
N MET A 285 -2.27 -16.02 -6.11
CA MET A 285 -1.94 -14.61 -5.88
C MET A 285 -0.42 -14.43 -5.76
N ASN A 286 0.16 -13.50 -6.52
CA ASN A 286 1.54 -13.08 -6.31
C ASN A 286 1.67 -12.44 -4.92
N THR A 287 2.52 -13.00 -4.08
CA THR A 287 2.55 -12.69 -2.65
C THR A 287 3.96 -12.48 -2.14
N LEU A 288 4.19 -11.31 -1.52
CA LEU A 288 5.39 -11.03 -0.73
C LEU A 288 4.99 -10.89 0.74
N ILE A 289 5.61 -11.66 1.62
CA ILE A 289 5.54 -11.48 3.07
C ILE A 289 6.91 -11.03 3.55
N MET A 290 6.99 -9.90 4.26
CA MET A 290 8.18 -9.44 4.97
C MET A 290 7.85 -9.37 6.46
N HIS A 291 8.56 -10.11 7.31
CA HIS A 291 8.23 -10.12 8.75
C HIS A 291 9.48 -10.22 9.62
N GLY A 292 9.44 -9.49 10.74
CA GLY A 292 10.49 -9.51 11.75
C GLY A 292 10.47 -10.83 12.53
N VAL A 293 11.56 -11.60 12.51
CA VAL A 293 11.63 -12.84 13.32
C VAL A 293 11.74 -12.52 14.81
N ASN A 294 12.10 -11.29 15.15
CA ASN A 294 12.17 -10.79 16.53
C ASN A 294 11.00 -9.86 16.87
N ASP A 295 9.93 -9.86 16.05
CA ASP A 295 8.74 -9.03 16.26
C ASP A 295 8.09 -9.36 17.60
N LYS A 296 8.03 -8.36 18.51
CA LYS A 296 7.47 -8.50 19.86
C LYS A 296 6.01 -8.07 19.93
N MET A 297 5.52 -7.39 18.90
CA MET A 297 4.15 -6.91 18.85
C MET A 297 3.23 -7.91 18.16
N MET A 298 3.63 -8.37 16.97
CA MET A 298 2.94 -9.41 16.20
C MET A 298 3.93 -10.53 15.96
N THR A 299 4.13 -11.37 16.99
CA THR A 299 5.19 -12.36 17.03
C THR A 299 5.11 -13.29 15.81
N TYR A 300 6.28 -13.64 15.27
CA TYR A 300 6.41 -14.50 14.08
C TYR A 300 5.66 -15.83 14.24
N GLU A 301 5.63 -16.36 15.46
CA GLU A 301 5.00 -17.63 15.82
C GLU A 301 3.49 -17.52 16.11
N GLY A 302 2.87 -16.33 15.88
CA GLY A 302 1.49 -16.11 16.25
C GLY A 302 1.29 -15.92 17.76
N GLY A 303 0.06 -15.69 18.17
CA GLY A 303 -0.26 -15.47 19.58
C GLY A 303 -1.63 -14.86 19.78
N ASP A 304 -1.79 -14.22 20.92
CA ASP A 304 -3.03 -13.52 21.29
C ASP A 304 -2.74 -12.06 21.64
N ARG A 305 -3.54 -11.15 21.10
CA ARG A 305 -3.48 -9.71 21.37
C ARG A 305 -4.86 -9.09 21.14
N HIS A 306 -5.21 -8.06 21.92
CA HIS A 306 -6.52 -7.42 21.84
C HIS A 306 -7.69 -8.42 21.98
N GLU A 307 -7.53 -9.40 22.88
CA GLU A 307 -8.52 -10.46 23.17
C GLU A 307 -8.85 -11.35 21.95
N ALA A 308 -7.94 -11.41 20.97
CA ALA A 308 -8.10 -12.23 19.77
C ALA A 308 -6.79 -12.89 19.36
N GLY A 309 -6.91 -14.13 18.87
CA GLY A 309 -5.78 -14.87 18.31
C GLY A 309 -5.35 -14.33 16.96
N TYR A 310 -4.04 -14.32 16.72
CA TYR A 310 -3.47 -14.05 15.40
C TYR A 310 -2.57 -15.20 14.94
N LEU A 311 -2.56 -15.40 13.62
CA LEU A 311 -1.91 -16.54 13.00
C LEU A 311 -0.39 -16.38 12.95
N PRO A 312 0.38 -17.50 13.10
CA PRO A 312 1.79 -17.54 12.74
C PRO A 312 2.03 -17.14 11.29
N VAL A 313 3.13 -16.47 11.01
CA VAL A 313 3.55 -16.12 9.63
C VAL A 313 3.58 -17.37 8.73
N ARG A 314 4.10 -18.51 9.24
CA ARG A 314 4.14 -19.79 8.50
C ARG A 314 2.75 -20.31 8.12
N THR A 315 1.72 -20.03 8.92
CA THR A 315 0.33 -20.45 8.60
C THR A 315 -0.22 -19.65 7.43
N VAL A 316 -0.05 -18.31 7.45
CA VAL A 316 -0.46 -17.44 6.34
C VAL A 316 0.32 -17.79 5.07
N LEU A 317 1.63 -17.95 5.16
CA LEU A 317 2.48 -18.41 4.07
C LEU A 317 1.99 -19.76 3.50
N GLY A 318 1.70 -20.74 4.37
CA GLY A 318 1.19 -22.05 3.96
C GLY A 318 -0.13 -21.96 3.18
N GLY A 319 -1.02 -21.03 3.55
CA GLY A 319 -2.23 -20.73 2.80
C GLY A 319 -1.94 -20.26 1.37
N TYR A 320 -1.00 -19.32 1.20
CA TYR A 320 -0.58 -18.86 -0.12
C TYR A 320 0.14 -19.94 -0.94
N LEU A 321 1.05 -20.72 -0.34
CA LEU A 321 1.71 -21.82 -1.02
C LEU A 321 0.70 -22.85 -1.56
N LYS A 322 -0.31 -23.19 -0.76
CA LYS A 322 -1.38 -24.10 -1.16
C LYS A 322 -2.20 -23.54 -2.33
N ARG A 323 -2.70 -22.31 -2.23
CA ARG A 323 -3.51 -21.68 -3.28
C ARG A 323 -2.72 -21.48 -4.58
N ASN A 324 -1.41 -21.25 -4.48
CA ASN A 324 -0.50 -21.13 -5.62
C ASN A 324 0.02 -22.44 -6.17
N ARG A 325 -0.36 -23.59 -5.60
CA ARG A 325 0.07 -24.94 -6.04
C ARG A 325 1.59 -25.11 -6.06
N CYS A 326 2.30 -24.49 -5.11
CA CYS A 326 3.75 -24.57 -5.04
C CYS A 326 4.25 -25.99 -4.74
N ASP A 327 5.45 -26.34 -5.18
CA ASP A 327 6.02 -27.69 -5.02
C ASP A 327 6.69 -27.94 -3.64
N MET A 328 6.47 -27.06 -2.67
CA MET A 328 6.98 -27.12 -1.31
C MET A 328 8.52 -27.14 -1.21
N THR A 329 9.18 -26.52 -2.20
CA THR A 329 10.62 -26.23 -2.16
C THR A 329 10.86 -24.72 -2.36
N PHE A 330 11.99 -24.23 -1.90
CA PHE A 330 12.38 -22.83 -2.03
C PHE A 330 13.86 -22.66 -2.30
N GLN A 331 14.23 -21.49 -2.84
CA GLN A 331 15.60 -21.02 -2.89
C GLN A 331 15.77 -19.91 -1.84
N SER A 332 16.88 -20.00 -1.09
CA SER A 332 17.25 -19.00 -0.10
C SER A 332 18.31 -18.06 -0.68
N THR A 333 18.12 -16.76 -0.51
CA THR A 333 19.11 -15.74 -0.87
C THR A 333 19.28 -14.73 0.26
N PRO A 334 20.54 -14.35 0.59
CA PRO A 334 20.77 -13.32 1.60
C PRO A 334 20.30 -11.94 1.10
N GLU A 335 19.76 -11.17 2.02
CA GLU A 335 19.33 -9.79 1.82
C GLU A 335 20.07 -8.84 2.77
N ALA A 336 20.02 -7.54 2.50
CA ALA A 336 20.62 -6.53 3.36
C ALA A 336 20.12 -6.61 4.82
N GLY A 337 20.96 -6.18 5.77
CA GLY A 337 20.62 -6.16 7.19
C GLY A 337 20.56 -7.55 7.84
N GLY A 338 21.19 -8.57 7.26
CA GLY A 338 21.16 -9.95 7.75
C GLY A 338 19.82 -10.64 7.52
N SER A 339 19.00 -10.09 6.61
CA SER A 339 17.73 -10.67 6.21
C SER A 339 17.93 -11.81 5.21
N GLU A 340 16.90 -12.62 5.04
CA GLU A 340 16.90 -13.78 4.14
C GLU A 340 15.60 -13.82 3.34
N ARG A 341 15.73 -13.91 2.01
CA ARG A 341 14.60 -14.10 1.09
C ARG A 341 14.45 -15.58 0.76
N LEU A 342 13.26 -16.11 0.94
CA LEU A 342 12.85 -17.42 0.47
C LEU A 342 11.93 -17.24 -0.74
N SER A 343 12.34 -17.75 -1.90
CA SER A 343 11.54 -17.75 -3.14
C SER A 343 11.06 -19.18 -3.39
N PHE A 344 9.73 -19.38 -3.42
CA PHE A 344 9.13 -20.73 -3.50
C PHE A 344 8.98 -21.17 -4.97
N ASN A 345 9.28 -22.45 -5.21
CA ASN A 345 9.31 -23.03 -6.56
C ASN A 345 7.98 -23.63 -6.97
N GLY A 346 7.80 -23.82 -8.30
CA GLY A 346 6.63 -24.51 -8.88
C GLY A 346 5.30 -23.80 -8.70
N CYS A 347 5.29 -22.57 -8.21
CA CYS A 347 4.07 -21.82 -7.92
C CYS A 347 3.43 -21.28 -9.21
N GLN A 348 2.09 -21.28 -9.28
CA GLN A 348 1.35 -20.65 -10.39
C GLN A 348 1.52 -19.12 -10.44
N LYS A 349 1.66 -18.48 -9.28
CA LYS A 349 2.03 -17.07 -9.09
C LYS A 349 3.13 -17.02 -8.03
N ASP A 350 4.00 -16.04 -8.10
CA ASP A 350 5.17 -15.96 -7.22
C ASP A 350 4.79 -15.82 -5.74
N VAL A 351 5.42 -16.62 -4.88
CA VAL A 351 5.32 -16.51 -3.42
C VAL A 351 6.72 -16.34 -2.85
N GLN A 352 6.90 -15.28 -2.08
CA GLN A 352 8.17 -14.96 -1.42
C GLN A 352 7.96 -14.61 0.04
N LEU A 353 8.94 -15.01 0.89
CA LEU A 353 9.03 -14.61 2.28
C LEU A 353 10.39 -13.96 2.53
N VAL A 354 10.40 -12.75 3.08
CA VAL A 354 11.64 -12.12 3.58
C VAL A 354 11.61 -12.14 5.11
N LYS A 355 12.50 -12.94 5.70
CA LYS A 355 12.74 -13.00 7.15
C LYS A 355 13.70 -11.89 7.53
N VAL A 356 13.30 -11.00 8.44
CA VAL A 356 14.08 -9.84 8.84
C VAL A 356 14.46 -9.99 10.33
N PRO A 357 15.75 -9.89 10.73
CA PRO A 357 16.17 -10.05 12.12
C PRO A 357 15.90 -8.79 12.97
N GLN A 358 14.69 -8.22 12.85
CA GLN A 358 14.26 -6.98 13.51
C GLN A 358 12.92 -7.16 14.22
N ASP A 359 12.53 -6.13 14.99
CA ASP A 359 11.24 -6.02 15.68
C ASP A 359 10.14 -5.47 14.73
N HIS A 360 8.95 -5.22 15.24
CA HIS A 360 7.77 -4.74 14.53
C HIS A 360 7.98 -3.35 13.91
N THR A 361 8.19 -3.28 12.59
CA THR A 361 8.45 -2.01 11.91
C THR A 361 8.27 -2.14 10.40
N TRP A 362 8.26 -0.98 9.71
CA TRP A 362 8.58 -0.85 8.29
C TRP A 362 10.10 -0.81 8.16
N PHE A 363 10.71 -1.86 7.67
CA PHE A 363 12.16 -2.06 7.75
C PHE A 363 12.95 -1.04 6.92
N TRP A 364 14.13 -0.65 7.45
CA TRP A 364 15.10 0.16 6.71
C TRP A 364 16.13 -0.70 5.98
N GLN A 365 16.39 -1.89 6.50
CA GLN A 365 17.24 -2.90 5.90
C GLN A 365 16.55 -4.27 6.04
N PRO A 366 16.20 -4.92 4.91
CA PRO A 366 16.42 -4.45 3.54
C PRO A 366 15.61 -3.18 3.25
N ASP A 367 15.91 -2.44 2.17
CA ASP A 367 15.18 -1.24 1.78
C ASP A 367 13.76 -1.60 1.34
N THR A 368 12.85 -1.67 2.32
CA THR A 368 11.48 -2.18 2.13
C THR A 368 10.73 -1.49 0.97
N PRO A 369 10.77 -0.15 0.79
CA PRO A 369 10.09 0.47 -0.35
C PRO A 369 10.48 -0.13 -1.69
N ASN A 370 11.79 -0.27 -1.95
CA ASN A 370 12.29 -0.85 -3.19
C ASN A 370 12.00 -2.36 -3.28
N VAL A 371 12.23 -3.11 -2.22
CA VAL A 371 11.89 -4.55 -2.17
C VAL A 371 10.41 -4.80 -2.51
N VAL A 372 9.51 -3.99 -1.95
CA VAL A 372 8.07 -4.09 -2.20
C VAL A 372 7.75 -3.68 -3.64
N TRP A 373 8.28 -2.54 -4.12
CA TRP A 373 7.98 -2.07 -5.47
C TRP A 373 8.53 -3.01 -6.55
N ASP A 374 9.76 -3.46 -6.43
CA ASP A 374 10.40 -4.38 -7.38
C ASP A 374 9.61 -5.70 -7.49
N PHE A 375 9.13 -6.22 -6.36
CA PHE A 375 8.27 -7.39 -6.39
C PHE A 375 6.94 -7.09 -7.08
N LEU A 376 6.20 -6.06 -6.66
CA LEU A 376 4.86 -5.76 -7.15
C LEU A 376 4.86 -5.39 -8.63
N SER A 377 5.74 -4.47 -9.05
CA SER A 377 5.76 -3.90 -10.41
C SER A 377 6.09 -4.94 -11.49
N SER A 378 6.78 -6.03 -11.11
CA SER A 378 7.10 -7.15 -12.00
C SER A 378 5.90 -8.08 -12.27
N LYS A 379 4.72 -7.85 -11.66
CA LYS A 379 3.59 -8.76 -11.72
C LYS A 379 2.42 -8.20 -12.52
N THR A 380 1.72 -9.11 -13.20
CA THR A 380 0.42 -8.83 -13.82
C THR A 380 -0.62 -9.82 -13.32
N ARG A 381 -1.88 -9.42 -13.39
CA ARG A 381 -2.99 -10.28 -12.99
C ARG A 381 -3.22 -11.41 -14.01
N VAL A 382 -3.11 -11.12 -15.27
CA VAL A 382 -3.24 -12.03 -16.44
C VAL A 382 -1.98 -12.06 -17.25
#